data_b2384d7c7afb65712469aea9d3cdfa3b
#
_entry.id   b2384d7c7afb65712469aea9d3cdfa3b
#
_cell.length_a   1.000
_cell.length_b   1.000
_cell.length_c   1.000
_cell.angle_alpha   90.00
_cell.angle_beta   90.00
_cell.angle_gamma   90.00
#
_symmetry.space_group_name_H-M   'P 1'
#
loop_
_entity.id
_entity.type
_entity.pdbx_description
1 polymer ?
#
loop_
_entity_poly.entity_id
_entity_poly.type
_entity_poly.pdbx_seq_one_letter_code
_entity_poly.pdbx_strand_id
1 'polypeptide(L)'
;MTRVLHLSDTHVSRTGPDEDGVDGVAALRQLLYDVRHIPALDLVVVSGDVADDGSREGCDVVRSLVGAFAAERGIPHIYSTGNHDRREGFAAALGFGHLGPDGAPIGRRTDLDGLLAGVSEVNGLRVITLDSLVPGETHGVLGRDQLDWLAAELATPAPAGSIVVLHHPPIFVDAIPYLESVVLQEPWALGDVLAGTDVRAVLCGHLHHQLSGSVGEKPVWVTPGVVTRIDLTAPSAHARGVLGAGATVVDLSGSPTFYTLHARDPRANTEVYVYDPLTGALS
;
A
#
# COMPACT_ATOMS: atom_id res chain seq x y z
N MET A 1 0.34 -20.22 9.83
CA MET A 1 0.99 -19.80 8.57
C MET A 1 0.13 -18.71 7.99
N THR A 2 0.66 -17.55 7.66
CA THR A 2 -0.16 -16.44 7.14
C THR A 2 0.42 -15.96 5.82
N ARG A 3 -0.45 -15.90 4.79
CA ARG A 3 -0.14 -15.37 3.45
C ARG A 3 -1.01 -14.16 3.16
N VAL A 4 -0.36 -13.09 2.75
CA VAL A 4 -0.99 -11.82 2.43
C VAL A 4 -0.90 -11.57 0.93
N LEU A 5 -2.01 -11.26 0.27
CA LEU A 5 -1.98 -10.62 -1.05
C LEU A 5 -1.84 -9.12 -0.83
N HIS A 6 -0.71 -8.56 -1.23
CA HIS A 6 -0.39 -7.15 -1.06
C HIS A 6 -0.53 -6.42 -2.40
N LEU A 7 -1.48 -5.51 -2.46
CA LEU A 7 -1.79 -4.59 -3.54
C LEU A 7 -1.46 -3.16 -3.09
N SER A 8 -1.25 -2.25 -4.01
CA SER A 8 -1.12 -0.81 -3.76
C SER A 8 -1.40 -0.02 -5.02
N ASP A 9 -1.63 1.28 -4.87
CA ASP A 9 -1.66 2.21 -6.00
C ASP A 9 -2.67 1.78 -7.05
N THR A 10 -3.93 1.61 -6.60
CA THR A 10 -5.04 1.21 -7.47
C THR A 10 -5.57 2.34 -8.32
N HIS A 11 -5.38 3.61 -7.90
CA HIS A 11 -5.72 4.84 -8.60
C HIS A 11 -7.06 4.76 -9.34
N VAL A 12 -8.11 4.30 -8.64
CA VAL A 12 -9.44 4.25 -9.24
C VAL A 12 -10.10 5.61 -9.14
N SER A 13 -10.32 6.24 -10.29
CA SER A 13 -11.06 7.49 -10.36
C SER A 13 -12.57 7.27 -10.37
N ARG A 14 -13.32 8.28 -9.89
CA ARG A 14 -14.79 8.31 -9.89
C ARG A 14 -15.39 8.20 -11.31
N THR A 15 -14.73 8.74 -12.31
CA THR A 15 -15.28 8.94 -13.64
C THR A 15 -14.44 8.37 -14.80
N GLY A 16 -13.80 7.22 -14.63
CA GLY A 16 -13.05 6.58 -15.71
C GLY A 16 -11.56 6.46 -15.46
N PRO A 17 -10.69 6.66 -16.46
CA PRO A 17 -9.26 6.60 -16.29
C PRO A 17 -8.74 7.60 -15.25
N ASP A 18 -7.58 7.29 -14.67
CA ASP A 18 -6.83 8.20 -13.79
C ASP A 18 -6.29 9.43 -14.55
N GLU A 19 -5.55 10.29 -13.88
CA GLU A 19 -4.99 11.50 -14.49
C GLU A 19 -4.00 11.22 -15.62
N ASP A 20 -3.37 10.04 -15.63
CA ASP A 20 -2.44 9.56 -16.64
C ASP A 20 -3.14 8.81 -17.79
N GLY A 21 -4.46 8.69 -17.76
CA GLY A 21 -5.26 8.00 -18.77
C GLY A 21 -5.31 6.48 -18.64
N VAL A 22 -4.92 5.93 -17.48
CA VAL A 22 -4.98 4.49 -17.20
C VAL A 22 -6.31 4.11 -16.57
N ASP A 23 -6.94 3.06 -17.06
CA ASP A 23 -8.16 2.49 -16.46
C ASP A 23 -7.80 1.60 -15.27
N GLY A 24 -7.75 2.19 -14.06
CA GLY A 24 -7.45 1.49 -12.80
C GLY A 24 -8.46 0.39 -12.48
N VAL A 25 -9.72 0.54 -12.87
CA VAL A 25 -10.74 -0.50 -12.69
C VAL A 25 -10.43 -1.72 -13.53
N ALA A 26 -10.08 -1.53 -14.80
CA ALA A 26 -9.71 -2.62 -15.70
C ALA A 26 -8.42 -3.31 -15.24
N ALA A 27 -7.41 -2.52 -14.83
CA ALA A 27 -6.14 -3.03 -14.32
C ALA A 27 -6.34 -3.89 -13.05
N LEU A 28 -7.09 -3.39 -12.06
CA LEU A 28 -7.38 -4.12 -10.83
C LEU A 28 -8.18 -5.40 -11.11
N ARG A 29 -9.21 -5.35 -11.95
CA ARG A 29 -10.00 -6.54 -12.33
C ARG A 29 -9.13 -7.62 -12.99
N GLN A 30 -8.26 -7.21 -13.93
CA GLN A 30 -7.35 -8.14 -14.59
C GLN A 30 -6.40 -8.78 -13.61
N LEU A 31 -5.79 -7.99 -12.71
CA LEU A 31 -4.88 -8.49 -11.70
C LEU A 31 -5.57 -9.48 -10.75
N LEU A 32 -6.73 -9.13 -10.20
CA LEU A 32 -7.51 -10.03 -9.31
C LEU A 32 -7.92 -11.32 -10.03
N TYR A 33 -8.27 -11.25 -11.31
CA TYR A 33 -8.54 -12.44 -12.11
C TYR A 33 -7.31 -13.33 -12.28
N ASP A 34 -6.15 -12.75 -12.54
CA ASP A 34 -4.91 -13.51 -12.74
C ASP A 34 -4.42 -14.18 -11.45
N VAL A 35 -4.60 -13.53 -10.31
CA VAL A 35 -4.19 -14.08 -8.99
C VAL A 35 -5.27 -14.98 -8.35
N ARG A 36 -6.42 -15.18 -8.98
CA ARG A 36 -7.55 -15.93 -8.39
C ARG A 36 -7.25 -17.36 -7.97
N HIS A 37 -6.20 -17.97 -8.52
CA HIS A 37 -5.81 -19.35 -8.22
C HIS A 37 -4.67 -19.46 -7.19
N ILE A 38 -4.23 -18.34 -6.61
CA ILE A 38 -3.22 -18.38 -5.54
C ILE A 38 -3.87 -19.03 -4.31
N PRO A 39 -3.32 -20.16 -3.84
CA PRO A 39 -3.91 -20.91 -2.74
C PRO A 39 -3.56 -20.29 -1.38
N ALA A 40 -4.41 -20.56 -0.40
CA ALA A 40 -4.14 -20.31 1.02
C ALA A 40 -3.75 -18.85 1.34
N LEU A 41 -4.44 -17.90 0.70
CA LEU A 41 -4.40 -16.50 1.14
C LEU A 41 -5.24 -16.35 2.41
N ASP A 42 -4.74 -15.61 3.38
CA ASP A 42 -5.39 -15.35 4.66
C ASP A 42 -5.87 -13.89 4.78
N LEU A 43 -5.34 -13.00 3.93
CA LEU A 43 -5.58 -11.56 4.01
C LEU A 43 -5.28 -10.89 2.67
N VAL A 44 -6.04 -9.84 2.33
CA VAL A 44 -5.66 -8.87 1.30
C VAL A 44 -5.30 -7.54 1.98
N VAL A 45 -4.19 -6.94 1.56
CA VAL A 45 -3.76 -5.60 1.97
C VAL A 45 -3.70 -4.69 0.74
N VAL A 46 -4.20 -3.46 0.86
CA VAL A 46 -4.05 -2.38 -0.13
C VAL A 46 -3.35 -1.22 0.56
N SER A 47 -2.09 -0.98 0.25
CA SER A 47 -1.24 -0.01 0.96
C SER A 47 -1.29 1.40 0.38
N GLY A 48 -2.49 1.96 0.22
CA GLY A 48 -2.70 3.36 -0.15
C GLY A 48 -2.91 3.61 -1.64
N ASP A 49 -3.16 4.86 -1.96
CA ASP A 49 -3.58 5.37 -3.26
C ASP A 49 -4.72 4.52 -3.84
N VAL A 50 -5.76 4.41 -2.99
CA VAL A 50 -6.97 3.64 -3.30
C VAL A 50 -7.75 4.34 -4.41
N ALA A 51 -8.05 5.64 -4.19
CA ALA A 51 -8.72 6.47 -5.18
C ALA A 51 -7.77 7.56 -5.70
N ASP A 52 -7.62 7.65 -7.01
CA ASP A 52 -6.80 8.64 -7.70
C ASP A 52 -7.19 10.09 -7.38
N ASP A 53 -8.49 10.37 -7.41
CA ASP A 53 -9.08 11.68 -7.13
C ASP A 53 -9.48 11.89 -5.65
N GLY A 54 -9.12 10.94 -4.78
CA GLY A 54 -9.48 10.93 -3.36
C GLY A 54 -10.98 10.82 -3.10
N SER A 55 -11.77 10.40 -4.10
CA SER A 55 -13.22 10.32 -4.00
C SER A 55 -13.68 9.08 -3.22
N ARG A 56 -14.82 9.23 -2.55
CA ARG A 56 -15.53 8.09 -1.97
C ARG A 56 -15.89 7.05 -3.02
N GLU A 57 -16.34 7.49 -4.18
CA GLU A 57 -16.79 6.63 -5.27
C GLU A 57 -15.66 5.75 -5.79
N GLY A 58 -14.43 6.27 -5.95
CA GLY A 58 -13.24 5.50 -6.30
C GLY A 58 -12.93 4.44 -5.24
N CYS A 59 -12.93 4.83 -3.96
CA CYS A 59 -12.75 3.90 -2.84
C CYS A 59 -13.85 2.82 -2.79
N ASP A 60 -15.13 3.18 -3.03
CA ASP A 60 -16.25 2.23 -3.04
C ASP A 60 -16.08 1.17 -4.17
N VAL A 61 -15.55 1.56 -5.34
CA VAL A 61 -15.27 0.62 -6.43
C VAL A 61 -14.16 -0.36 -6.03
N VAL A 62 -13.04 0.14 -5.48
CA VAL A 62 -11.94 -0.73 -5.00
C VAL A 62 -12.45 -1.67 -3.90
N ARG A 63 -13.17 -1.14 -2.91
CA ARG A 63 -13.81 -1.95 -1.86
C ARG A 63 -14.69 -3.06 -2.45
N SER A 64 -15.47 -2.75 -3.47
CA SER A 64 -16.35 -3.74 -4.12
C SER A 64 -15.55 -4.85 -4.81
N LEU A 65 -14.51 -4.51 -5.56
CA LEU A 65 -13.71 -5.49 -6.31
C LEU A 65 -12.85 -6.36 -5.39
N VAL A 66 -12.10 -5.73 -4.48
CA VAL A 66 -11.25 -6.44 -3.52
C VAL A 66 -12.10 -7.20 -2.51
N GLY A 67 -13.21 -6.60 -2.03
CA GLY A 67 -14.14 -7.24 -1.11
C GLY A 67 -14.81 -8.48 -1.71
N ALA A 68 -15.20 -8.46 -2.99
CA ALA A 68 -15.72 -9.65 -3.67
C ALA A 68 -14.67 -10.77 -3.74
N PHE A 69 -13.44 -10.43 -4.11
CA PHE A 69 -12.30 -11.37 -4.13
C PHE A 69 -12.03 -11.97 -2.75
N ALA A 70 -12.09 -11.15 -1.70
CA ALA A 70 -11.88 -11.55 -0.32
C ALA A 70 -13.03 -12.43 0.22
N ALA A 71 -14.28 -12.04 -0.05
CA ALA A 71 -15.48 -12.76 0.37
C ALA A 71 -15.54 -14.18 -0.20
N GLU A 72 -15.18 -14.38 -1.49
CA GLU A 72 -15.10 -15.71 -2.11
C GLU A 72 -14.13 -16.65 -1.37
N ARG A 73 -13.18 -16.10 -0.60
CA ARG A 73 -12.16 -16.84 0.15
C ARG A 73 -12.41 -16.86 1.65
N GLY A 74 -13.38 -16.10 2.12
CA GLY A 74 -13.67 -15.95 3.55
C GLY A 74 -12.53 -15.23 4.31
N ILE A 75 -11.79 -14.34 3.66
CA ILE A 75 -10.64 -13.63 4.24
C ILE A 75 -10.91 -12.13 4.40
N PRO A 76 -10.32 -11.46 5.40
CA PRO A 76 -10.41 -10.02 5.55
C PRO A 76 -9.62 -9.26 4.46
N HIS A 77 -9.94 -7.96 4.34
CA HIS A 77 -9.24 -7.04 3.45
C HIS A 77 -8.98 -5.71 4.16
N ILE A 78 -7.73 -5.25 4.13
CA ILE A 78 -7.25 -4.12 4.92
C ILE A 78 -6.63 -3.09 4.00
N TYR A 79 -6.88 -1.81 4.30
CA TYR A 79 -6.46 -0.66 3.50
C TYR A 79 -5.75 0.36 4.38
N SER A 80 -4.74 1.05 3.85
CA SER A 80 -4.21 2.30 4.40
C SER A 80 -4.47 3.45 3.43
N THR A 81 -4.37 4.67 3.90
CA THR A 81 -4.42 5.87 3.05
C THR A 81 -3.10 6.05 2.30
N GLY A 82 -3.14 6.64 1.09
CA GLY A 82 -1.99 7.17 0.35
C GLY A 82 -2.13 8.67 0.08
N ASN A 83 -1.23 9.27 -0.67
CA ASN A 83 -1.22 10.73 -0.91
C ASN A 83 -2.32 11.19 -1.88
N HIS A 84 -2.79 10.35 -2.79
CA HIS A 84 -3.96 10.65 -3.64
C HIS A 84 -5.28 10.56 -2.87
N ASP A 85 -5.34 9.78 -1.79
CA ASP A 85 -6.54 9.63 -1.00
C ASP A 85 -6.89 10.89 -0.20
N ARG A 86 -8.19 11.09 0.05
CA ARG A 86 -8.69 12.06 1.01
C ARG A 86 -9.32 11.32 2.17
N ARG A 87 -8.90 11.64 3.40
CA ARG A 87 -9.40 10.95 4.61
C ARG A 87 -10.92 10.90 4.69
N GLU A 88 -11.61 11.94 4.25
CA GLU A 88 -13.09 11.99 4.23
C GLU A 88 -13.67 10.97 3.25
N GLY A 89 -13.19 10.93 2.00
CA GLY A 89 -13.64 9.99 0.97
C GLY A 89 -13.33 8.55 1.36
N PHE A 90 -12.09 8.30 1.81
CA PHE A 90 -11.64 7.01 2.30
C PHE A 90 -12.50 6.54 3.49
N ALA A 91 -12.67 7.36 4.53
CA ALA A 91 -13.45 6.99 5.71
C ALA A 91 -14.93 6.72 5.39
N ALA A 92 -15.51 7.47 4.44
CA ALA A 92 -16.90 7.27 4.02
C ALA A 92 -17.12 5.92 3.32
N ALA A 93 -16.11 5.40 2.59
CA ALA A 93 -16.17 4.12 1.90
C ALA A 93 -15.65 2.95 2.74
N LEU A 94 -14.52 3.12 3.41
CA LEU A 94 -13.69 2.07 4.02
C LEU A 94 -13.60 2.14 5.55
N GLY A 95 -14.17 3.19 6.18
CA GLY A 95 -13.99 3.44 7.61
C GLY A 95 -12.53 3.76 7.93
N PHE A 96 -11.93 3.02 8.85
CA PHE A 96 -10.49 3.11 9.12
C PHE A 96 -9.66 2.04 8.36
N GLY A 97 -10.26 1.41 7.35
CA GLY A 97 -9.57 0.52 6.42
C GLY A 97 -9.53 -0.95 6.81
N HIS A 98 -10.02 -1.38 7.96
CA HIS A 98 -9.98 -2.79 8.38
C HIS A 98 -11.36 -3.43 8.24
N LEU A 99 -11.51 -4.34 7.28
CA LEU A 99 -12.79 -4.97 6.92
C LEU A 99 -12.68 -6.49 6.95
N GLY A 100 -13.72 -7.14 7.50
CA GLY A 100 -13.90 -8.57 7.45
C GLY A 100 -14.33 -9.06 6.06
N PRO A 101 -14.43 -10.39 5.86
CA PRO A 101 -14.84 -10.95 4.57
C PRO A 101 -16.26 -10.58 4.15
N ASP A 102 -17.10 -10.16 5.08
CA ASP A 102 -18.44 -9.63 4.86
C ASP A 102 -18.48 -8.10 4.65
N GLY A 103 -17.32 -7.46 4.68
CA GLY A 103 -17.18 -6.01 4.58
C GLY A 103 -17.54 -5.24 5.85
N ALA A 104 -17.80 -5.93 6.98
CA ALA A 104 -17.99 -5.28 8.28
C ALA A 104 -16.65 -4.84 8.87
N PRO A 105 -16.59 -3.73 9.64
CA PRO A 105 -15.36 -3.31 10.32
C PRO A 105 -14.86 -4.38 11.29
N ILE A 106 -13.56 -4.63 11.29
CA ILE A 106 -12.86 -5.51 12.24
C ILE A 106 -11.76 -4.76 12.98
N GLY A 107 -11.37 -5.26 14.16
CA GLY A 107 -10.30 -4.63 14.94
C GLY A 107 -10.73 -3.30 15.57
N ARG A 108 -9.77 -2.39 15.72
CA ARG A 108 -10.00 -1.07 16.32
C ARG A 108 -9.20 0.02 15.63
N ARG A 109 -9.79 1.19 15.52
CA ARG A 109 -9.14 2.41 15.05
C ARG A 109 -8.31 3.01 16.19
N THR A 110 -7.27 3.79 15.84
CA THR A 110 -6.61 4.70 16.79
C THR A 110 -7.61 5.75 17.31
N ASP A 111 -7.39 6.23 18.51
CA ASP A 111 -8.14 7.34 19.13
C ASP A 111 -7.59 8.72 18.73
N LEU A 112 -6.52 8.77 17.92
CA LEU A 112 -5.93 10.01 17.44
C LEU A 112 -6.86 10.70 16.42
N ASP A 113 -7.21 11.94 16.71
CA ASP A 113 -8.09 12.73 15.87
C ASP A 113 -7.50 12.95 14.47
N GLY A 114 -8.36 12.79 13.46
CA GLY A 114 -8.02 13.04 12.07
C GLY A 114 -7.22 11.93 11.38
N LEU A 115 -6.68 10.93 12.09
CA LEU A 115 -5.94 9.82 11.48
C LEU A 115 -6.82 8.59 11.22
N LEU A 116 -6.51 7.87 10.16
CA LEU A 116 -7.19 6.62 9.76
C LEU A 116 -6.27 5.40 9.96
N ALA A 117 -5.54 5.40 11.06
CA ALA A 117 -4.73 4.25 11.49
C ALA A 117 -5.57 3.25 12.29
N GLY A 118 -5.17 1.98 12.27
CA GLY A 118 -5.91 0.93 12.99
C GLY A 118 -5.11 -0.34 13.20
N VAL A 119 -5.69 -1.26 13.98
CA VAL A 119 -5.11 -2.57 14.28
C VAL A 119 -6.16 -3.66 14.25
N SER A 120 -5.83 -4.78 13.62
CA SER A 120 -6.61 -6.03 13.62
C SER A 120 -5.73 -7.23 13.88
N GLU A 121 -6.34 -8.33 14.30
CA GLU A 121 -5.67 -9.63 14.39
C GLU A 121 -6.29 -10.60 13.38
N VAL A 122 -5.45 -11.23 12.58
CA VAL A 122 -5.82 -12.21 11.56
C VAL A 122 -4.99 -13.47 11.77
N ASN A 123 -5.61 -14.56 12.21
CA ASN A 123 -4.92 -15.83 12.50
C ASN A 123 -3.71 -15.67 13.45
N GLY A 124 -3.82 -14.79 14.45
CA GLY A 124 -2.76 -14.48 15.39
C GLY A 124 -1.68 -13.50 14.88
N LEU A 125 -1.74 -13.09 13.61
CA LEU A 125 -0.92 -12.01 13.06
C LEU A 125 -1.59 -10.68 13.37
N ARG A 126 -0.86 -9.76 14.02
CA ARG A 126 -1.29 -8.38 14.19
C ARG A 126 -0.99 -7.59 12.92
N VAL A 127 -2.01 -6.95 12.37
CA VAL A 127 -1.90 -6.04 11.21
C VAL A 127 -2.16 -4.63 11.69
N ILE A 128 -1.18 -3.76 11.55
CA ILE A 128 -1.25 -2.36 11.96
C ILE A 128 -1.14 -1.49 10.70
N THR A 129 -2.15 -0.66 10.44
CA THR A 129 -2.06 0.37 9.40
C THR A 129 -1.67 1.70 10.02
N LEU A 130 -0.79 2.44 9.35
CA LEU A 130 -0.41 3.81 9.70
C LEU A 130 -0.90 4.76 8.62
N ASP A 131 -1.29 5.95 9.04
CA ASP A 131 -1.73 7.03 8.16
C ASP A 131 -0.57 8.01 7.98
N SER A 132 0.15 7.88 6.87
CA SER A 132 1.29 8.74 6.53
C SER A 132 0.92 9.89 5.58
N LEU A 133 -0.37 10.04 5.24
CA LEU A 133 -0.87 11.05 4.32
C LEU A 133 -0.68 12.47 4.89
N VAL A 134 -0.04 13.34 4.11
CA VAL A 134 0.04 14.79 4.33
C VAL A 134 -0.82 15.47 3.25
N PRO A 135 -1.90 16.18 3.60
CA PRO A 135 -2.81 16.75 2.61
C PRO A 135 -2.10 17.70 1.65
N GLY A 136 -2.16 17.40 0.35
CA GLY A 136 -1.57 18.22 -0.73
C GLY A 136 -0.08 18.00 -0.97
N GLU A 137 0.54 17.06 -0.26
CA GLU A 137 1.95 16.72 -0.43
C GLU A 137 2.10 15.29 -0.98
N THR A 138 3.20 15.03 -1.67
CA THR A 138 3.51 13.70 -2.20
C THR A 138 4.37 12.86 -1.25
N HIS A 139 5.00 13.48 -0.24
CA HIS A 139 5.74 12.77 0.79
C HIS A 139 4.86 12.38 1.97
N GLY A 140 5.32 11.40 2.75
CA GLY A 140 4.63 10.97 3.97
C GLY A 140 5.28 11.47 5.25
N VAL A 141 4.47 11.63 6.30
CA VAL A 141 4.94 11.96 7.65
C VAL A 141 4.20 11.10 8.67
N LEU A 142 4.92 10.57 9.66
CA LEU A 142 4.35 9.98 10.87
C LEU A 142 4.57 10.93 12.04
N GLY A 143 3.48 11.53 12.55
CA GLY A 143 3.55 12.39 13.71
C GLY A 143 3.94 11.63 14.98
N ARG A 144 4.47 12.34 15.98
CA ARG A 144 4.92 11.76 17.25
C ARG A 144 3.82 10.96 17.95
N ASP A 145 2.61 11.48 17.99
CA ASP A 145 1.50 10.82 18.67
C ASP A 145 1.17 9.46 18.03
N GLN A 146 1.25 9.38 16.68
CA GLN A 146 1.04 8.10 15.98
C GLN A 146 2.17 7.09 16.23
N LEU A 147 3.41 7.57 16.34
CA LEU A 147 4.55 6.72 16.71
C LEU A 147 4.45 6.23 18.14
N ASP A 148 4.02 7.07 19.09
CA ASP A 148 3.79 6.68 20.49
C ASP A 148 2.62 5.68 20.59
N TRP A 149 1.54 5.86 19.82
CA TRP A 149 0.47 4.87 19.70
C TRP A 149 0.99 3.54 19.13
N LEU A 150 1.78 3.55 18.07
CA LEU A 150 2.39 2.34 17.50
C LEU A 150 3.26 1.61 18.52
N ALA A 151 4.07 2.35 19.28
CA ALA A 151 4.90 1.78 20.33
C ALA A 151 4.06 1.07 21.40
N ALA A 152 2.93 1.67 21.80
CA ALA A 152 2.00 1.08 22.75
C ALA A 152 1.36 -0.21 22.20
N GLU A 153 0.96 -0.24 20.91
CA GLU A 153 0.42 -1.43 20.25
C GLU A 153 1.45 -2.58 20.19
N LEU A 154 2.71 -2.26 20.00
CA LEU A 154 3.80 -3.23 19.88
C LEU A 154 4.43 -3.63 21.24
N ALA A 155 4.00 -3.03 22.35
CA ALA A 155 4.55 -3.33 23.67
C ALA A 155 4.37 -4.80 24.10
N THR A 156 3.39 -5.50 23.53
CA THR A 156 3.17 -6.93 23.76
C THR A 156 3.22 -7.68 22.43
N PRO A 157 4.06 -8.71 22.30
CA PRO A 157 4.13 -9.51 21.07
C PRO A 157 2.79 -10.20 20.73
N ALA A 158 2.45 -10.25 19.44
CA ALA A 158 1.33 -11.02 18.94
C ALA A 158 1.74 -12.49 18.70
N PRO A 159 0.80 -13.46 18.75
CA PRO A 159 1.11 -14.88 18.63
C PRO A 159 1.85 -15.28 17.35
N ALA A 160 1.54 -14.64 16.21
CA ALA A 160 2.20 -14.87 14.92
C ALA A 160 3.09 -13.69 14.49
N GLY A 161 3.38 -12.76 15.40
CA GLY A 161 4.10 -11.53 15.11
C GLY A 161 3.20 -10.45 14.54
N SER A 162 3.81 -9.35 14.10
CA SER A 162 3.10 -8.18 13.57
C SER A 162 3.60 -7.80 12.18
N ILE A 163 2.75 -7.17 11.38
CA ILE A 163 3.13 -6.40 10.19
C ILE A 163 2.65 -4.97 10.33
N VAL A 164 3.44 -4.04 9.80
CA VAL A 164 3.07 -2.63 9.69
C VAL A 164 2.83 -2.30 8.22
N VAL A 165 1.74 -1.61 7.94
CA VAL A 165 1.34 -1.20 6.59
C VAL A 165 1.25 0.31 6.56
N LEU A 166 1.95 0.95 5.65
CA LEU A 166 1.84 2.36 5.36
C LEU A 166 2.13 2.60 3.88
N HIS A 167 1.66 3.71 3.34
CA HIS A 167 1.82 3.97 1.91
C HIS A 167 3.26 4.37 1.56
N HIS A 168 3.78 5.43 2.19
CA HIS A 168 5.10 5.99 1.89
C HIS A 168 6.22 5.13 2.49
N PRO A 169 7.13 4.57 1.66
CA PRO A 169 8.17 3.68 2.16
C PRO A 169 9.24 4.42 2.99
N PRO A 170 9.67 3.83 4.12
CA PRO A 170 10.73 4.37 4.95
C PRO A 170 12.13 3.98 4.44
N ILE A 171 12.35 4.06 3.14
CA ILE A 171 13.62 3.71 2.49
C ILE A 171 14.03 4.81 1.52
N PHE A 172 15.34 5.02 1.36
CA PHE A 172 15.91 5.94 0.39
C PHE A 172 16.33 5.19 -0.88
N VAL A 173 16.23 5.87 -2.02
CA VAL A 173 16.63 5.35 -3.33
C VAL A 173 17.63 6.33 -3.95
N ASP A 174 18.88 6.27 -3.53
CA ASP A 174 19.95 7.18 -3.95
C ASP A 174 20.13 7.27 -5.47
N ALA A 175 19.83 6.18 -6.20
CA ALA A 175 19.96 6.13 -7.66
C ALA A 175 18.98 7.07 -8.38
N ILE A 176 17.91 7.50 -7.72
CA ILE A 176 16.87 8.35 -8.27
C ILE A 176 16.54 9.45 -7.25
N PRO A 177 17.23 10.59 -7.30
CA PRO A 177 17.08 11.66 -6.30
C PRO A 177 15.64 12.18 -6.12
N TYR A 178 14.82 12.12 -7.18
CA TYR A 178 13.41 12.49 -7.10
C TYR A 178 12.64 11.61 -6.09
N LEU A 179 12.93 10.31 -6.04
CA LEU A 179 12.23 9.39 -5.13
C LEU A 179 12.55 9.70 -3.66
N GLU A 180 13.69 10.28 -3.36
CA GLU A 180 14.04 10.71 -1.98
C GLU A 180 13.08 11.80 -1.46
N SER A 181 12.60 12.67 -2.34
CA SER A 181 11.71 13.77 -1.95
C SER A 181 10.28 13.32 -1.65
N VAL A 182 9.87 12.13 -2.10
CA VAL A 182 8.46 11.66 -2.02
C VAL A 182 8.24 10.52 -1.00
N VAL A 183 9.29 9.94 -0.44
CA VAL A 183 9.18 8.86 0.56
C VAL A 183 8.78 9.36 1.96
N LEU A 184 8.72 8.46 2.92
CA LEU A 184 8.47 8.81 4.32
C LEU A 184 9.59 9.70 4.86
N GLN A 185 9.22 10.86 5.39
CA GLN A 185 10.15 11.74 6.07
C GLN A 185 10.51 11.20 7.46
N GLU A 186 11.74 11.44 7.91
CA GLU A 186 12.24 10.98 9.21
C GLU A 186 12.05 9.47 9.47
N PRO A 187 12.44 8.60 8.51
CA PRO A 187 12.20 7.14 8.63
C PRO A 187 12.89 6.50 9.84
N TRP A 188 13.95 7.12 10.36
CA TRP A 188 14.64 6.67 11.58
C TRP A 188 13.71 6.65 12.80
N ALA A 189 12.77 7.60 12.92
CA ALA A 189 11.83 7.64 14.03
C ALA A 189 10.92 6.40 14.06
N LEU A 190 10.48 5.93 12.87
CA LEU A 190 9.78 4.64 12.76
C LEU A 190 10.72 3.47 13.12
N GLY A 191 11.98 3.50 12.62
CA GLY A 191 12.98 2.48 12.93
C GLY A 191 13.21 2.30 14.42
N ASP A 192 13.29 3.40 15.17
CA ASP A 192 13.45 3.38 16.64
C ASP A 192 12.27 2.72 17.35
N VAL A 193 11.03 3.00 16.89
CA VAL A 193 9.82 2.36 17.45
C VAL A 193 9.77 0.86 17.14
N LEU A 194 10.22 0.45 15.96
CA LEU A 194 10.19 -0.94 15.53
C LEU A 194 11.31 -1.81 16.13
N ALA A 195 12.35 -1.18 16.69
CA ALA A 195 13.50 -1.90 17.24
C ALA A 195 13.10 -2.86 18.36
N GLY A 196 13.57 -4.12 18.27
CA GLY A 196 13.30 -5.17 19.27
C GLY A 196 11.85 -5.66 19.36
N THR A 197 10.94 -5.17 18.49
CA THR A 197 9.54 -5.61 18.48
C THR A 197 9.34 -6.91 17.70
N ASP A 198 8.11 -7.45 17.71
CA ASP A 198 7.70 -8.64 16.98
C ASP A 198 7.32 -8.34 15.51
N VAL A 199 7.55 -7.12 15.02
CA VAL A 199 7.28 -6.74 13.61
C VAL A 199 8.16 -7.57 12.68
N ARG A 200 7.51 -8.23 11.71
CA ARG A 200 8.12 -9.16 10.77
C ARG A 200 8.42 -8.50 9.43
N ALA A 201 7.59 -7.54 9.02
CA ALA A 201 7.77 -6.78 7.79
C ALA A 201 7.01 -5.46 7.87
N VAL A 202 7.50 -4.48 7.11
CA VAL A 202 6.80 -3.23 6.78
C VAL A 202 6.41 -3.30 5.31
N LEU A 203 5.12 -3.11 5.00
CA LEU A 203 4.56 -3.21 3.66
C LEU A 203 4.15 -1.84 3.16
N CYS A 204 4.63 -1.46 1.97
CA CYS A 204 4.47 -0.13 1.40
C CYS A 204 4.09 -0.17 -0.09
N GLY A 205 3.64 0.98 -0.62
CA GLY A 205 3.39 1.22 -2.04
C GLY A 205 4.09 2.47 -2.55
N HIS A 206 3.33 3.36 -3.20
CA HIS A 206 3.70 4.72 -3.58
C HIS A 206 4.69 4.84 -4.74
N LEU A 207 5.76 4.08 -4.74
CA LEU A 207 6.81 4.21 -5.75
C LEU A 207 6.50 3.48 -7.05
N HIS A 208 5.32 2.85 -7.17
CA HIS A 208 4.92 2.07 -8.35
C HIS A 208 6.06 1.16 -8.84
N HIS A 209 6.90 0.69 -7.94
CA HIS A 209 8.05 -0.14 -8.24
C HIS A 209 8.28 -1.18 -7.17
N GLN A 210 8.76 -2.34 -7.59
CA GLN A 210 9.17 -3.39 -6.68
C GLN A 210 10.52 -3.03 -6.05
N LEU A 211 10.52 -2.73 -4.76
CA LEU A 211 11.74 -2.41 -4.01
C LEU A 211 11.77 -3.16 -2.68
N SER A 212 12.96 -3.43 -2.21
CA SER A 212 13.19 -3.95 -0.87
C SER A 212 14.30 -3.17 -0.18
N GLY A 213 14.15 -3.00 1.12
CA GLY A 213 15.11 -2.34 1.97
C GLY A 213 14.88 -2.71 3.42
N SER A 214 15.32 -1.88 4.33
CA SER A 214 15.06 -2.04 5.76
C SER A 214 14.87 -0.68 6.44
N VAL A 215 14.08 -0.66 7.51
CA VAL A 215 13.99 0.43 8.45
C VAL A 215 14.43 -0.12 9.83
N GLY A 216 15.57 0.37 10.34
CA GLY A 216 16.27 -0.33 11.40
C GLY A 216 16.60 -1.77 10.96
N GLU A 217 16.21 -2.75 11.77
CA GLU A 217 16.40 -4.18 11.49
C GLU A 217 15.21 -4.84 10.77
N LYS A 218 14.14 -4.09 10.50
CA LYS A 218 12.90 -4.65 9.93
C LYS A 218 12.92 -4.58 8.41
N PRO A 219 12.60 -5.70 7.71
CA PRO A 219 12.51 -5.70 6.26
C PRO A 219 11.35 -4.80 5.81
N VAL A 220 11.61 -3.98 4.79
CA VAL A 220 10.63 -3.15 4.10
C VAL A 220 10.43 -3.72 2.70
N TRP A 221 9.18 -3.86 2.31
CA TRP A 221 8.80 -4.27 0.99
C TRP A 221 7.84 -3.25 0.37
N VAL A 222 8.22 -2.73 -0.80
CA VAL A 222 7.38 -1.90 -1.65
C VAL A 222 6.82 -2.78 -2.76
N THR A 223 5.49 -2.87 -2.83
CA THR A 223 4.81 -3.64 -3.90
C THR A 223 4.69 -2.79 -5.17
N PRO A 224 4.72 -3.39 -6.37
CA PRO A 224 4.43 -2.65 -7.58
C PRO A 224 2.98 -2.12 -7.58
N GLY A 225 2.77 -1.00 -8.28
CA GLY A 225 1.44 -0.42 -8.46
C GLY A 225 0.50 -1.30 -9.29
N VAL A 226 -0.80 -1.08 -9.13
CA VAL A 226 -1.84 -1.74 -9.93
C VAL A 226 -2.01 -1.07 -11.29
N VAL A 227 -1.76 0.23 -11.41
CA VAL A 227 -1.98 0.97 -12.68
C VAL A 227 -0.72 1.06 -13.52
N THR A 228 0.38 1.52 -12.94
CA THR A 228 1.63 1.77 -13.65
C THR A 228 2.81 1.21 -12.86
N ARG A 229 3.94 1.12 -13.53
CA ARG A 229 5.24 0.80 -12.95
C ARG A 229 6.25 1.88 -13.38
N ILE A 230 7.03 2.37 -12.44
CA ILE A 230 8.15 3.26 -12.77
C ILE A 230 9.26 2.44 -13.43
N ASP A 231 9.68 2.87 -14.61
CA ASP A 231 10.78 2.25 -15.36
C ASP A 231 12.11 2.92 -15.01
N LEU A 232 12.90 2.25 -14.18
CA LEU A 232 14.21 2.74 -13.72
C LEU A 232 15.30 2.76 -14.81
N THR A 233 15.00 2.31 -16.02
CA THR A 233 15.91 2.41 -17.17
C THR A 233 15.78 3.74 -17.93
N ALA A 234 14.86 4.60 -17.52
CA ALA A 234 14.80 5.99 -18.00
C ALA A 234 16.07 6.77 -17.57
N PRO A 235 16.43 7.85 -18.26
CA PRO A 235 17.50 8.74 -17.78
C PRO A 235 17.22 9.16 -16.34
N SER A 236 18.26 9.17 -15.49
CA SER A 236 18.16 9.37 -14.04
C SER A 236 17.48 10.69 -13.60
N ALA A 237 17.36 11.65 -14.52
CA ALA A 237 16.64 12.90 -14.28
C ALA A 237 15.13 12.81 -14.54
N HIS A 238 14.60 11.65 -14.98
CA HIS A 238 13.21 11.49 -15.34
C HIS A 238 12.58 10.30 -14.62
N ALA A 239 11.30 10.40 -14.31
CA ALA A 239 10.48 9.27 -13.92
C ALA A 239 9.59 8.87 -15.10
N ARG A 240 9.81 7.66 -15.66
CA ARG A 240 8.99 7.13 -16.75
C ARG A 240 7.99 6.12 -16.20
N GLY A 241 6.71 6.41 -16.35
CA GLY A 241 5.63 5.47 -16.07
C GLY A 241 5.31 4.58 -17.26
N VAL A 242 5.24 3.27 -17.03
CA VAL A 242 4.82 2.29 -18.04
C VAL A 242 3.66 1.46 -17.52
N LEU A 243 2.78 0.98 -18.38
CA LEU A 243 1.72 0.05 -17.99
C LEU A 243 2.32 -1.22 -17.36
N GLY A 244 1.71 -1.70 -16.28
CA GLY A 244 2.22 -2.90 -15.63
C GLY A 244 1.63 -3.16 -14.25
N ALA A 245 0.37 -3.64 -14.22
CA ALA A 245 -0.26 -4.02 -12.95
C ALA A 245 0.52 -5.14 -12.24
N GLY A 246 0.78 -4.95 -10.97
CA GLY A 246 1.48 -5.91 -10.14
C GLY A 246 0.91 -6.05 -8.74
N ALA A 247 1.34 -7.09 -8.06
CA ALA A 247 1.03 -7.40 -6.67
C ALA A 247 2.16 -8.21 -6.04
N THR A 248 2.11 -8.40 -4.73
CA THR A 248 3.02 -9.29 -4.02
C THR A 248 2.24 -10.30 -3.18
N VAL A 249 2.66 -11.55 -3.17
CA VAL A 249 2.30 -12.48 -2.09
C VAL A 249 3.39 -12.41 -1.02
N VAL A 250 3.01 -12.07 0.20
CA VAL A 250 3.87 -12.07 1.37
C VAL A 250 3.61 -13.35 2.15
N ASP A 251 4.57 -14.27 2.19
CA ASP A 251 4.48 -15.50 2.97
C ASP A 251 5.22 -15.32 4.30
N LEU A 252 4.46 -15.40 5.37
CA LEU A 252 4.93 -15.26 6.74
C LEU A 252 5.04 -16.60 7.49
N SER A 253 5.09 -17.71 6.79
CA SER A 253 5.19 -19.05 7.40
C SER A 253 6.51 -19.29 8.12
N GLY A 254 7.60 -18.70 7.61
CA GLY A 254 8.95 -18.71 8.16
C GLY A 254 9.51 -17.29 8.20
N SER A 255 10.75 -17.08 7.79
CA SER A 255 11.25 -15.74 7.48
C SER A 255 10.38 -15.14 6.37
N PRO A 256 10.05 -13.83 6.42
CA PRO A 256 9.21 -13.20 5.41
C PRO A 256 9.77 -13.45 4.00
N THR A 257 8.91 -13.92 3.11
CA THR A 257 9.25 -14.13 1.70
C THR A 257 8.26 -13.39 0.83
N PHE A 258 8.75 -12.73 -0.22
CA PHE A 258 7.97 -11.86 -1.08
C PHE A 258 8.00 -12.38 -2.51
N TYR A 259 6.84 -12.65 -3.09
CA TYR A 259 6.69 -13.12 -4.47
C TYR A 259 5.95 -12.08 -5.28
N THR A 260 6.65 -11.37 -6.17
CA THR A 260 6.01 -10.41 -7.07
C THR A 260 5.27 -11.13 -8.18
N LEU A 261 4.09 -10.64 -8.46
CA LEU A 261 3.17 -11.11 -9.50
C LEU A 261 2.89 -9.95 -10.46
N HIS A 262 2.76 -10.25 -11.73
CA HIS A 262 2.39 -9.28 -12.75
C HIS A 262 1.14 -9.76 -13.48
N ALA A 263 0.21 -8.84 -13.73
CA ALA A 263 -0.95 -9.13 -14.57
C ALA A 263 -0.53 -9.44 -16.01
N ARG A 264 -1.30 -10.32 -16.64
CA ARG A 264 -1.11 -10.66 -18.05
C ARG A 264 -1.78 -9.62 -18.94
N ASP A 265 -1.12 -8.50 -19.17
CA ASP A 265 -1.55 -7.45 -20.11
C ASP A 265 -0.59 -7.42 -21.30
N PRO A 266 -1.07 -7.61 -22.54
CA PRO A 266 -0.23 -7.51 -23.74
C PRO A 266 0.33 -6.10 -23.96
N ARG A 267 -0.23 -5.07 -23.31
CA ARG A 267 0.26 -3.70 -23.35
C ARG A 267 1.31 -3.39 -22.29
N ALA A 268 1.66 -4.36 -21.41
CA ALA A 268 2.67 -4.17 -20.38
C ALA A 268 3.97 -3.58 -20.98
N ASN A 269 4.57 -2.63 -20.26
CA ASN A 269 5.72 -1.82 -20.66
C ASN A 269 5.44 -0.77 -21.75
N THR A 270 4.19 -0.55 -22.17
CA THR A 270 3.85 0.64 -22.97
C THR A 270 4.04 1.88 -22.11
N GLU A 271 4.77 2.87 -22.62
CA GLU A 271 4.96 4.17 -21.96
C GLU A 271 3.61 4.87 -21.77
N VAL A 272 3.39 5.41 -20.58
CA VAL A 272 2.21 6.17 -20.20
C VAL A 272 2.58 7.64 -20.08
N TYR A 273 3.66 7.93 -19.35
CA TYR A 273 4.17 9.29 -19.16
C TYR A 273 5.68 9.31 -18.94
N VAL A 274 6.27 10.49 -19.19
CA VAL A 274 7.61 10.84 -18.76
C VAL A 274 7.54 12.14 -17.96
N TYR A 275 7.89 12.06 -16.68
CA TYR A 275 7.96 13.22 -15.79
C TYR A 275 9.39 13.70 -15.65
N ASP A 276 9.61 15.01 -15.89
CA ASP A 276 10.87 15.68 -15.64
C ASP A 276 10.77 16.46 -14.32
N PRO A 277 11.39 15.99 -13.24
CA PRO A 277 11.30 16.65 -11.95
C PRO A 277 12.02 18.01 -11.87
N LEU A 278 12.91 18.31 -12.83
CA LEU A 278 13.61 19.60 -12.87
C LEU A 278 12.71 20.72 -13.42
N THR A 279 11.83 20.39 -14.36
CA THR A 279 10.95 21.37 -15.01
C THR A 279 9.49 21.22 -14.55
N GLY A 280 9.14 20.12 -13.92
CA GLY A 280 7.76 19.73 -13.61
C GLY A 280 6.95 19.35 -14.85
N ALA A 281 7.61 19.13 -16.00
CA ALA A 281 6.92 18.78 -17.25
C ALA A 281 6.52 17.29 -17.24
N LEU A 282 5.29 17.04 -17.65
CA LEU A 282 4.73 15.73 -17.96
C LEU A 282 4.54 15.63 -19.48
N SER A 283 5.01 14.57 -20.13
CA SER A 283 4.91 14.33 -21.57
C SER A 283 4.44 12.92 -21.90
#